data_6b40a6325d0cebab0aa7e5cca753b9ce
#
_entry.id   6b40a6325d0cebab0aa7e5cca753b9ce
#
_cell.length_a   1.000
_cell.length_b   1.000
_cell.length_c   1.000
_cell.angle_alpha   90.00
_cell.angle_beta   90.00
_cell.angle_gamma   90.00
#
_symmetry.space_group_name_H-M   'P 1'
#
loop_
_entity.id
_entity.type
_entity.pdbx_description
1 polymer ?
#
loop_
_entity_poly.entity_id
_entity_poly.type
_entity_poly.pdbx_seq_one_letter_code
_entity_poly.pdbx_strand_id
1 'polypeptide(L)'
;MSVLLVAQLTDTHVVDPDADGNVPDEVYVDNNGRLASAVASLNAEAPRMAVVLGTGDLTNWGRPGEYERLAELLAPLQVPFLALPGNHDDRDLLRATFPSTPWIDAAHASWVTTVGAGDDRVRVVGRDSTVPGEPGAAFDDEREAWLRSVLADAHDGVTLLAVHHPPFATGVGWMDDSGFVGLGRLEAVLREHPVDKVLCGHFHRPVSSMISGIPVQVGMSTVQHVGLDLSPGAGVSLINDPVGYQIHRIAGSSVVTHTRYIETGHRRIIPTWADDF
;
A
#
# COMPACT_ATOMS: atom_id res chain seq x y z
N MET A 1 9.35 25.14 6.67
CA MET A 1 8.44 24.01 6.83
C MET A 1 9.30 22.76 6.79
N SER A 2 9.19 21.89 7.79
CA SER A 2 9.84 20.60 7.73
C SER A 2 9.14 19.72 6.72
N VAL A 3 9.81 18.69 6.25
CA VAL A 3 9.30 17.74 5.26
C VAL A 3 9.24 16.37 5.91
N LEU A 4 8.09 15.71 5.86
CA LEU A 4 7.93 14.35 6.30
C LEU A 4 7.77 13.43 5.08
N LEU A 5 8.47 12.30 5.07
CA LEU A 5 8.41 11.31 4.02
C LEU A 5 7.75 10.02 4.56
N VAL A 6 6.73 9.55 3.85
CA VAL A 6 6.06 8.27 4.08
C VAL A 6 6.30 7.41 2.84
N ALA A 7 6.86 6.22 3.02
CA ALA A 7 6.97 5.27 1.93
C ALA A 7 5.75 4.34 1.92
N GLN A 8 5.36 3.89 0.75
CA GLN A 8 4.33 2.88 0.53
C GLN A 8 4.92 1.71 -0.24
N LEU A 9 4.97 0.55 0.42
CA LEU A 9 5.16 -0.77 -0.18
C LEU A 9 3.79 -1.43 -0.31
N THR A 10 3.53 -2.13 -1.41
CA THR A 10 2.27 -2.83 -1.62
C THR A 10 2.49 -4.04 -2.51
N ASP A 11 1.63 -5.02 -2.40
CA ASP A 11 1.59 -6.16 -3.31
C ASP A 11 2.98 -6.81 -3.46
N THR A 12 3.57 -7.18 -2.32
CA THR A 12 4.91 -7.79 -2.29
C THR A 12 4.87 -9.29 -2.55
N HIS A 13 3.73 -9.93 -2.34
CA HIS A 13 3.45 -11.32 -2.62
C HIS A 13 4.62 -12.24 -2.26
N VAL A 14 5.13 -12.09 -1.02
CA VAL A 14 6.20 -12.94 -0.50
C VAL A 14 5.77 -14.39 -0.56
N VAL A 15 6.65 -15.23 -1.05
CA VAL A 15 6.44 -16.68 -1.15
C VAL A 15 7.38 -17.43 -0.21
N ASP A 16 6.91 -18.57 0.28
CA ASP A 16 7.73 -19.55 0.98
C ASP A 16 8.30 -20.54 -0.05
N PRO A 17 9.61 -20.50 -0.33
CA PRO A 17 10.21 -21.36 -1.34
C PRO A 17 10.24 -22.85 -0.92
N ASP A 18 10.09 -23.12 0.38
CA ASP A 18 10.12 -24.46 0.95
C ASP A 18 8.72 -25.10 1.07
N ALA A 19 7.66 -24.33 0.76
CA ALA A 19 6.29 -24.84 0.80
C ALA A 19 6.04 -25.87 -0.31
N ASP A 20 5.40 -26.98 0.05
CA ASP A 20 4.92 -27.98 -0.91
C ASP A 20 3.90 -27.37 -1.88
N GLY A 21 4.22 -27.39 -3.13
CA GLY A 21 3.41 -26.86 -4.22
C GLY A 21 4.16 -25.73 -4.93
N ASN A 22 4.95 -26.15 -5.91
CA ASN A 22 5.68 -25.24 -6.78
C ASN A 22 4.75 -24.12 -7.31
N VAL A 23 5.15 -22.94 -6.99
CA VAL A 23 4.72 -21.74 -7.68
C VAL A 23 5.05 -21.90 -9.16
N PRO A 24 4.12 -21.75 -10.10
CA PRO A 24 4.46 -21.78 -11.52
C PRO A 24 5.59 -20.80 -11.79
N ASP A 25 6.71 -21.28 -12.29
CA ASP A 25 7.99 -20.57 -12.37
C ASP A 25 7.94 -19.20 -13.09
N GLU A 26 6.96 -18.99 -13.97
CA GLU A 26 6.89 -17.80 -14.81
C GLU A 26 6.21 -16.59 -14.15
N VAL A 27 5.36 -16.80 -13.16
CA VAL A 27 4.55 -15.71 -12.54
C VAL A 27 5.23 -15.11 -11.30
N TYR A 28 6.11 -15.87 -10.59
CA TYR A 28 6.66 -15.45 -9.30
C TYR A 28 8.17 -15.28 -9.32
N VAL A 29 8.68 -14.75 -10.41
CA VAL A 29 10.12 -14.52 -10.61
C VAL A 29 10.64 -13.58 -9.51
N ASP A 30 11.28 -14.18 -8.50
CA ASP A 30 12.08 -13.49 -7.48
C ASP A 30 11.35 -12.40 -6.65
N ASN A 31 10.09 -12.64 -6.27
CA ASN A 31 9.34 -11.71 -5.41
C ASN A 31 10.12 -11.34 -4.14
N ASN A 32 10.73 -12.34 -3.49
CA ASN A 32 11.50 -12.17 -2.27
C ASN A 32 12.74 -11.30 -2.48
N GLY A 33 13.49 -11.51 -3.56
CA GLY A 33 14.67 -10.70 -3.89
C GLY A 33 14.31 -9.27 -4.28
N ARG A 34 13.17 -9.07 -4.92
CA ARG A 34 12.64 -7.73 -5.23
C ARG A 34 12.26 -6.97 -3.97
N LEU A 35 11.61 -7.62 -2.99
CA LEU A 35 11.34 -6.99 -1.70
C LEU A 35 12.63 -6.66 -0.95
N ALA A 36 13.61 -7.57 -0.92
CA ALA A 36 14.92 -7.29 -0.32
C ALA A 36 15.61 -6.07 -0.97
N SER A 37 15.50 -5.95 -2.31
CA SER A 37 16.02 -4.80 -3.06
C SER A 37 15.28 -3.50 -2.72
N ALA A 38 13.95 -3.57 -2.52
CA ALA A 38 13.14 -2.42 -2.08
C ALA A 38 13.55 -1.96 -0.69
N VAL A 39 13.75 -2.88 0.26
CA VAL A 39 14.23 -2.58 1.62
C VAL A 39 15.61 -1.93 1.59
N ALA A 40 16.53 -2.44 0.79
CA ALA A 40 17.85 -1.85 0.62
C ALA A 40 17.77 -0.43 0.03
N SER A 41 16.92 -0.22 -0.97
CA SER A 41 16.66 1.09 -1.57
C SER A 41 16.06 2.06 -0.56
N LEU A 42 15.06 1.66 0.23
CA LEU A 42 14.45 2.48 1.28
C LEU A 42 15.46 2.92 2.34
N ASN A 43 16.35 2.02 2.75
CA ASN A 43 17.41 2.34 3.72
C ASN A 43 18.46 3.31 3.16
N ALA A 44 18.64 3.37 1.86
CA ALA A 44 19.59 4.26 1.17
C ALA A 44 18.99 5.64 0.85
N GLU A 45 17.67 5.84 0.99
CA GLU A 45 17.03 7.12 0.68
C GLU A 45 17.43 8.23 1.67
N ALA A 46 17.63 9.43 1.12
CA ALA A 46 17.88 10.65 1.89
C ALA A 46 16.99 11.79 1.37
N PRO A 47 16.27 12.53 2.23
CA PRO A 47 16.17 12.31 3.69
C PRO A 47 15.44 11.00 4.04
N ARG A 48 15.62 10.52 5.27
CA ARG A 48 15.08 9.25 5.74
C ARG A 48 13.56 9.27 5.81
N MET A 49 12.91 8.12 5.49
CA MET A 49 11.48 7.95 5.70
C MET A 49 11.12 7.99 7.18
N ALA A 50 9.97 8.57 7.51
CA ALA A 50 9.43 8.52 8.86
C ALA A 50 8.77 7.17 9.18
N VAL A 51 8.16 6.55 8.16
CA VAL A 51 7.47 5.27 8.25
C VAL A 51 7.38 4.63 6.86
N VAL A 52 7.31 3.31 6.82
CA VAL A 52 6.90 2.53 5.64
C VAL A 52 5.54 1.92 5.91
N LEU A 53 4.61 2.11 5.01
CA LEU A 53 3.27 1.51 5.02
C LEU A 53 3.26 0.29 4.09
N GLY A 54 2.93 -0.88 4.62
CA GLY A 54 2.57 -2.06 3.83
C GLY A 54 1.08 -2.02 3.55
N THR A 55 0.67 -1.75 2.32
CA THR A 55 -0.74 -1.53 1.97
C THR A 55 -1.44 -2.75 1.37
N GLY A 56 -1.09 -3.93 1.86
CA GLY A 56 -1.76 -5.21 1.60
C GLY A 56 -1.07 -6.06 0.54
N ASP A 57 -1.55 -7.30 0.45
CA ASP A 57 -0.98 -8.39 -0.36
C ASP A 57 0.52 -8.56 -0.10
N LEU A 58 0.87 -8.61 1.19
CA LEU A 58 2.25 -8.73 1.64
C LEU A 58 2.77 -10.15 1.44
N THR A 59 1.89 -11.14 1.60
CA THR A 59 2.14 -12.56 1.32
C THR A 59 1.31 -13.03 0.12
N ASN A 60 1.67 -14.18 -0.46
CA ASN A 60 0.99 -14.65 -1.67
C ASN A 60 -0.24 -15.53 -1.38
N TRP A 61 -0.19 -16.33 -0.30
CA TRP A 61 -1.29 -17.24 0.08
C TRP A 61 -1.69 -17.15 1.57
N GLY A 62 -1.15 -16.19 2.32
CA GLY A 62 -1.45 -16.02 3.74
C GLY A 62 -0.96 -17.20 4.61
N ARG A 63 0.14 -17.89 4.25
CA ARG A 63 0.65 -19.05 4.95
C ARG A 63 1.69 -18.67 6.01
N PRO A 64 1.83 -19.43 7.12
CA PRO A 64 2.79 -19.12 8.18
C PRO A 64 4.22 -18.93 7.69
N GLY A 65 4.75 -19.80 6.83
CA GLY A 65 6.12 -19.69 6.28
C GLY A 65 6.34 -18.43 5.45
N GLU A 66 5.31 -17.94 4.75
CA GLU A 66 5.39 -16.68 4.02
C GLU A 66 5.52 -15.48 4.97
N TYR A 67 4.82 -15.49 6.13
CA TYR A 67 4.96 -14.44 7.14
C TYR A 67 6.30 -14.48 7.85
N GLU A 68 6.83 -15.68 8.14
CA GLU A 68 8.20 -15.84 8.65
C GLU A 68 9.20 -15.22 7.67
N ARG A 69 9.06 -15.56 6.40
CA ARG A 69 9.91 -15.01 5.33
C ARG A 69 9.75 -13.51 5.15
N LEU A 70 8.53 -13.00 5.20
CA LEU A 70 8.25 -11.56 5.13
C LEU A 70 8.93 -10.81 6.29
N ALA A 71 8.84 -11.36 7.51
CA ALA A 71 9.50 -10.77 8.69
C ALA A 71 11.03 -10.72 8.52
N GLU A 72 11.64 -11.79 8.00
CA GLU A 72 13.09 -11.84 7.71
C GLU A 72 13.49 -10.78 6.67
N LEU A 73 12.73 -10.65 5.58
CA LEU A 73 13.03 -9.72 4.50
C LEU A 73 12.86 -8.25 4.94
N LEU A 74 11.95 -7.97 5.85
CA LEU A 74 11.73 -6.63 6.41
C LEU A 74 12.63 -6.32 7.63
N ALA A 75 13.24 -7.32 8.27
CA ALA A 75 14.09 -7.11 9.45
C ALA A 75 15.24 -6.10 9.25
N PRO A 76 15.88 -5.99 8.05
CA PRO A 76 16.89 -4.96 7.81
C PRO A 76 16.34 -3.54 7.69
N LEU A 77 15.03 -3.33 7.62
CA LEU A 77 14.44 -2.00 7.48
C LEU A 77 14.74 -1.13 8.70
N GLN A 78 15.25 0.07 8.47
CA GLN A 78 15.77 0.95 9.52
C GLN A 78 14.74 1.99 10.02
N VAL A 79 13.50 1.88 9.57
CA VAL A 79 12.38 2.76 9.94
C VAL A 79 11.16 1.91 10.30
N PRO A 80 10.20 2.43 11.08
CA PRO A 80 9.00 1.69 11.43
C PRO A 80 8.25 1.19 10.18
N PHE A 81 7.72 -0.04 10.27
CA PHE A 81 6.83 -0.63 9.28
C PHE A 81 5.44 -0.83 9.90
N LEU A 82 4.40 -0.38 9.19
CA LEU A 82 3.01 -0.55 9.60
C LEU A 82 2.28 -1.35 8.51
N ALA A 83 1.71 -2.47 8.90
CA ALA A 83 1.05 -3.39 7.98
C ALA A 83 -0.45 -3.12 7.85
N LEU A 84 -1.00 -3.38 6.68
CA LEU A 84 -2.43 -3.49 6.40
C LEU A 84 -2.65 -4.76 5.57
N PRO A 85 -3.72 -5.54 5.78
CA PRO A 85 -3.98 -6.72 4.97
C PRO A 85 -4.51 -6.38 3.58
N GLY A 86 -4.13 -7.18 2.58
CA GLY A 86 -4.80 -7.35 1.32
C GLY A 86 -5.59 -8.66 1.28
N ASN A 87 -6.19 -8.97 0.14
CA ASN A 87 -7.03 -10.18 0.00
C ASN A 87 -6.23 -11.49 0.01
N HIS A 88 -4.92 -11.43 -0.21
CA HIS A 88 -4.01 -12.57 -0.09
C HIS A 88 -3.52 -12.81 1.34
N ASP A 89 -3.74 -11.87 2.26
CA ASP A 89 -3.19 -11.91 3.62
C ASP A 89 -4.16 -12.57 4.62
N ASP A 90 -3.59 -13.30 5.60
CA ASP A 90 -4.29 -13.74 6.79
C ASP A 90 -4.16 -12.67 7.90
N ARG A 91 -5.29 -12.22 8.46
CA ARG A 91 -5.32 -11.13 9.45
C ARG A 91 -4.62 -11.48 10.77
N ASP A 92 -4.76 -12.72 11.23
CA ASP A 92 -4.24 -13.14 12.53
C ASP A 92 -2.73 -13.36 12.46
N LEU A 93 -2.25 -13.97 11.37
CA LEU A 93 -0.81 -14.11 11.11
C LEU A 93 -0.16 -12.74 10.89
N LEU A 94 -0.82 -11.84 10.16
CA LEU A 94 -0.33 -10.47 9.96
C LEU A 94 -0.17 -9.72 11.28
N ARG A 95 -1.17 -9.79 12.17
CA ARG A 95 -1.10 -9.17 13.49
C ARG A 95 0.01 -9.76 14.36
N ALA A 96 0.15 -11.10 14.33
CA ALA A 96 1.19 -11.79 15.08
C ALA A 96 2.59 -11.42 14.59
N THR A 97 2.75 -11.25 13.28
CA THR A 97 4.03 -10.90 12.64
C THR A 97 4.42 -9.44 12.88
N PHE A 98 3.45 -8.52 12.88
CA PHE A 98 3.70 -7.08 13.05
C PHE A 98 3.02 -6.50 14.31
N PRO A 99 3.39 -6.94 15.52
CA PRO A 99 2.77 -6.49 16.76
C PRO A 99 3.02 -5.01 17.08
N SER A 100 3.98 -4.37 16.39
CA SER A 100 4.24 -2.93 16.50
C SER A 100 3.25 -2.06 15.72
N THR A 101 2.47 -2.64 14.80
CA THR A 101 1.33 -1.94 14.18
C THR A 101 0.26 -1.73 15.25
N PRO A 102 -0.27 -0.51 15.41
CA PRO A 102 -1.18 -0.20 16.51
C PRO A 102 -2.61 -0.68 16.24
N TRP A 103 -2.78 -2.00 16.14
CA TRP A 103 -4.06 -2.65 15.90
C TRP A 103 -5.08 -2.28 16.96
N ILE A 104 -6.21 -1.70 16.58
CA ILE A 104 -7.25 -1.22 17.52
C ILE A 104 -8.63 -1.82 17.26
N ASP A 105 -8.82 -2.48 16.14
CA ASP A 105 -10.07 -3.13 15.77
C ASP A 105 -9.91 -4.65 15.88
N ALA A 106 -10.70 -5.29 16.74
CA ALA A 106 -10.64 -6.73 16.95
C ALA A 106 -11.26 -7.52 15.79
N ALA A 107 -12.28 -6.97 15.14
CA ALA A 107 -12.99 -7.64 14.04
C ALA A 107 -12.24 -7.52 12.70
N HIS A 108 -11.54 -6.40 12.51
CA HIS A 108 -10.77 -6.11 11.30
C HIS A 108 -9.35 -5.71 11.66
N ALA A 109 -8.40 -5.96 10.77
CA ALA A 109 -7.02 -5.54 10.96
C ALA A 109 -6.84 -4.05 10.59
N SER A 110 -7.52 -3.19 11.36
CA SER A 110 -7.52 -1.74 11.17
C SER A 110 -6.77 -1.03 12.28
N TRP A 111 -6.25 0.16 12.00
CA TRP A 111 -5.48 0.94 12.94
C TRP A 111 -5.47 2.43 12.58
N VAL A 112 -5.13 3.26 13.56
CA VAL A 112 -4.82 4.67 13.35
C VAL A 112 -3.58 5.04 14.16
N THR A 113 -2.74 5.89 13.59
CA THR A 113 -1.56 6.42 14.26
C THR A 113 -1.23 7.81 13.78
N THR A 114 -0.34 8.49 14.50
CA THR A 114 0.23 9.78 14.09
C THR A 114 1.74 9.60 13.91
N VAL A 115 2.25 9.99 12.76
CA VAL A 115 3.67 9.98 12.40
C VAL A 115 4.18 11.40 12.37
N GLY A 116 5.43 11.61 12.83
CA GLY A 116 6.01 12.95 12.96
C GLY A 116 5.71 13.60 14.31
N ALA A 117 6.07 14.86 14.45
CA ALA A 117 5.94 15.61 15.68
C ALA A 117 5.65 17.11 15.43
N GLY A 118 5.08 17.80 16.40
CA GLY A 118 4.79 19.23 16.30
C GLY A 118 3.78 19.53 15.18
N ASP A 119 4.08 20.53 14.36
CA ASP A 119 3.24 20.97 13.25
C ASP A 119 3.35 20.08 12.00
N ASP A 120 4.28 19.12 12.00
CA ASP A 120 4.53 18.19 10.89
C ASP A 120 3.94 16.80 11.16
N ARG A 121 2.83 16.74 11.90
CA ARG A 121 2.14 15.50 12.21
C ARG A 121 1.26 15.06 11.05
N VAL A 122 1.35 13.78 10.73
CA VAL A 122 0.50 13.12 9.73
C VAL A 122 -0.29 12.01 10.42
N ARG A 123 -1.61 12.11 10.39
CA ARG A 123 -2.48 11.01 10.79
C ARG A 123 -2.53 10.00 9.66
N VAL A 124 -2.23 8.75 9.97
CA VAL A 124 -2.36 7.63 9.04
C VAL A 124 -3.43 6.69 9.59
N VAL A 125 -4.43 6.42 8.77
CA VAL A 125 -5.53 5.51 9.07
C VAL A 125 -5.39 4.30 8.15
N GLY A 126 -5.13 3.13 8.70
CA GLY A 126 -5.17 1.85 7.99
C GLY A 126 -6.55 1.23 8.13
N ARG A 127 -7.30 1.10 7.03
CA ARG A 127 -8.63 0.49 7.05
C ARG A 127 -8.64 -0.81 6.27
N ASP A 128 -8.84 -1.90 6.97
CA ASP A 128 -9.03 -3.22 6.37
C ASP A 128 -10.31 -3.27 5.54
N SER A 129 -10.17 -3.45 4.24
CA SER A 129 -11.26 -3.63 3.28
C SER A 129 -11.49 -5.08 2.88
N THR A 130 -10.69 -6.02 3.40
CA THR A 130 -10.72 -7.42 2.95
C THR A 130 -11.95 -8.15 3.42
N VAL A 131 -12.33 -9.17 2.67
CA VAL A 131 -13.33 -10.17 3.05
C VAL A 131 -12.63 -11.53 3.01
N PRO A 132 -12.57 -12.28 4.11
CA PRO A 132 -11.84 -13.55 4.13
C PRO A 132 -12.29 -14.50 3.02
N GLY A 133 -11.34 -14.96 2.19
CA GLY A 133 -11.59 -15.88 1.09
C GLY A 133 -12.16 -15.24 -0.19
N GLU A 134 -12.35 -13.93 -0.21
CA GLU A 134 -12.87 -13.20 -1.38
C GLU A 134 -11.83 -12.24 -1.94
N PRO A 135 -11.73 -12.09 -3.27
CA PRO A 135 -10.78 -11.17 -3.89
C PRO A 135 -11.22 -9.69 -3.84
N GLY A 136 -12.50 -9.43 -3.55
CA GLY A 136 -13.08 -8.09 -3.53
C GLY A 136 -13.12 -7.45 -2.16
N ALA A 137 -13.53 -6.18 -2.13
CA ALA A 137 -13.62 -5.37 -0.93
C ALA A 137 -15.03 -5.32 -0.35
N ALA A 138 -15.10 -5.07 0.96
CA ALA A 138 -16.34 -4.66 1.63
C ALA A 138 -16.13 -3.44 2.52
N PHE A 139 -17.15 -2.59 2.57
CA PHE A 139 -17.28 -1.50 3.52
C PHE A 139 -18.70 -1.55 4.11
N ASP A 140 -18.85 -2.39 5.13
CA ASP A 140 -20.07 -2.66 5.86
C ASP A 140 -20.33 -1.65 6.99
N ASP A 141 -21.41 -1.87 7.77
CA ASP A 141 -21.79 -0.99 8.86
C ASP A 141 -20.72 -0.87 9.96
N GLU A 142 -19.99 -1.95 10.27
CA GLU A 142 -18.93 -1.93 11.27
C GLU A 142 -17.73 -1.12 10.79
N ARG A 143 -17.33 -1.32 9.52
CA ARG A 143 -16.26 -0.55 8.90
C ARG A 143 -16.60 0.93 8.81
N GLU A 144 -17.84 1.24 8.45
CA GLU A 144 -18.35 2.61 8.40
C GLU A 144 -18.32 3.26 9.78
N ALA A 145 -18.90 2.63 10.80
CA ALA A 145 -18.97 3.16 12.15
C ALA A 145 -17.58 3.43 12.75
N TRP A 146 -16.64 2.50 12.53
CA TRP A 146 -15.26 2.65 12.99
C TRP A 146 -14.56 3.83 12.28
N LEU A 147 -14.62 3.90 10.94
CA LEU A 147 -13.95 4.97 10.21
C LEU A 147 -14.52 6.35 10.56
N ARG A 148 -15.84 6.47 10.71
CA ARG A 148 -16.49 7.70 11.17
C ARG A 148 -15.97 8.12 12.54
N SER A 149 -15.87 7.18 13.50
CA SER A 149 -15.36 7.49 14.83
C SER A 149 -13.93 8.00 14.81
N VAL A 150 -13.06 7.39 14.01
CA VAL A 150 -11.65 7.79 13.87
C VAL A 150 -11.51 9.16 13.20
N LEU A 151 -12.28 9.42 12.15
CA LEU A 151 -12.20 10.68 11.41
C LEU A 151 -12.94 11.84 12.08
N ALA A 152 -13.86 11.56 13.01
CA ALA A 152 -14.53 12.60 13.81
C ALA A 152 -13.57 13.27 14.80
N ASP A 153 -12.49 12.61 15.21
CA ASP A 153 -11.48 13.20 16.07
C ASP A 153 -10.72 14.29 15.29
N ALA A 154 -10.65 15.49 15.88
CA ALA A 154 -9.93 16.62 15.27
C ALA A 154 -8.44 16.29 15.06
N HIS A 155 -7.92 16.64 13.90
CA HIS A 155 -6.50 16.51 13.58
C HIS A 155 -6.03 17.73 12.79
N ASP A 156 -5.07 18.45 13.35
CA ASP A 156 -4.47 19.65 12.73
C ASP A 156 -3.28 19.25 11.86
N GLY A 157 -3.52 18.56 10.77
CA GLY A 157 -2.44 18.09 9.88
C GLY A 157 -3.00 17.21 8.78
N VAL A 158 -2.11 16.71 7.93
CA VAL A 158 -2.47 15.80 6.84
C VAL A 158 -3.02 14.49 7.40
N THR A 159 -4.10 14.00 6.80
CA THR A 159 -4.65 12.66 7.05
C THR A 159 -4.51 11.82 5.79
N LEU A 160 -3.81 10.70 5.90
CA LEU A 160 -3.73 9.66 4.87
C LEU A 160 -4.63 8.49 5.26
N LEU A 161 -5.50 8.05 4.35
CA LEU A 161 -6.29 6.83 4.50
C LEU A 161 -5.67 5.74 3.63
N ALA A 162 -5.21 4.65 4.22
CA ALA A 162 -4.74 3.48 3.52
C ALA A 162 -5.83 2.40 3.51
N VAL A 163 -6.18 1.92 2.32
CA VAL A 163 -7.07 0.77 2.08
C VAL A 163 -6.45 -0.05 0.96
N HIS A 164 -6.49 -1.38 1.06
CA HIS A 164 -5.85 -2.20 0.03
C HIS A 164 -6.54 -2.04 -1.33
N HIS A 165 -7.85 -2.26 -1.39
CA HIS A 165 -8.61 -2.22 -2.65
C HIS A 165 -8.90 -0.80 -3.10
N PRO A 166 -8.69 -0.46 -4.39
CA PRO A 166 -9.06 0.84 -4.95
C PRO A 166 -10.56 1.09 -4.87
N PRO A 167 -11.02 2.22 -4.30
CA PRO A 167 -12.43 2.55 -4.21
C PRO A 167 -12.95 3.22 -5.49
N PHE A 168 -12.61 2.65 -6.65
CA PHE A 168 -13.06 3.11 -7.97
C PHE A 168 -12.83 2.01 -9.02
N ALA A 169 -13.57 2.05 -10.12
CA ALA A 169 -13.33 1.17 -11.25
C ALA A 169 -12.11 1.67 -12.04
N THR A 170 -11.18 0.78 -12.32
CA THR A 170 -9.91 1.09 -13.00
C THR A 170 -10.02 1.03 -14.52
N GLY A 171 -11.05 0.31 -15.03
CA GLY A 171 -11.26 0.03 -16.44
C GLY A 171 -10.61 -1.28 -16.91
N VAL A 172 -9.85 -1.97 -16.07
CA VAL A 172 -9.37 -3.33 -16.35
C VAL A 172 -10.41 -4.32 -15.83
N GLY A 173 -11.27 -4.81 -16.73
CA GLY A 173 -12.53 -5.47 -16.38
C GLY A 173 -12.38 -6.62 -15.40
N TRP A 174 -11.45 -7.55 -15.64
CA TRP A 174 -11.29 -8.73 -14.78
C TRP A 174 -10.84 -8.41 -13.34
N MET A 175 -10.15 -7.27 -13.14
CA MET A 175 -9.82 -6.77 -11.79
C MET A 175 -11.04 -6.09 -11.16
N ASP A 176 -11.75 -5.28 -11.94
CA ASP A 176 -12.93 -4.54 -11.46
C ASP A 176 -14.11 -5.49 -11.12
N ASP A 177 -14.15 -6.70 -11.72
CA ASP A 177 -15.17 -7.72 -11.46
C ASP A 177 -15.19 -8.21 -9.99
N SER A 178 -14.07 -8.11 -9.27
CA SER A 178 -13.99 -8.42 -7.83
C SER A 178 -14.85 -7.47 -6.99
N GLY A 179 -15.03 -6.25 -7.44
CA GLY A 179 -15.92 -5.25 -6.87
C GLY A 179 -15.49 -4.66 -5.52
N PHE A 180 -16.20 -3.59 -5.15
CA PHE A 180 -16.09 -2.94 -3.85
C PHE A 180 -17.50 -2.79 -3.25
N VAL A 181 -17.92 -3.75 -2.42
CA VAL A 181 -19.23 -3.73 -1.77
C VAL A 181 -19.30 -2.61 -0.75
N GLY A 182 -20.34 -1.77 -0.81
CA GLY A 182 -20.52 -0.65 0.09
C GLY A 182 -19.68 0.59 -0.25
N LEU A 183 -19.19 0.72 -1.47
CA LEU A 183 -18.45 1.89 -1.93
C LEU A 183 -19.16 3.22 -1.63
N GLY A 184 -20.48 3.30 -1.85
CA GLY A 184 -21.28 4.49 -1.56
C GLY A 184 -21.28 4.91 -0.07
N ARG A 185 -21.08 3.96 0.86
CA ARG A 185 -20.92 4.25 2.30
C ARG A 185 -19.56 4.90 2.57
N LEU A 186 -18.49 4.37 1.99
CA LEU A 186 -17.16 4.97 2.07
C LEU A 186 -17.17 6.40 1.52
N GLU A 187 -17.78 6.59 0.36
CA GLU A 187 -17.96 7.93 -0.23
C GLU A 187 -18.72 8.89 0.69
N ALA A 188 -19.77 8.41 1.39
CA ALA A 188 -20.53 9.22 2.34
C ALA A 188 -19.65 9.64 3.53
N VAL A 189 -18.88 8.71 4.10
CA VAL A 189 -17.93 9.03 5.18
C VAL A 189 -16.93 10.08 4.73
N LEU A 190 -16.33 9.91 3.55
CA LEU A 190 -15.30 10.80 3.04
C LEU A 190 -15.83 12.19 2.64
N ARG A 191 -17.12 12.31 2.29
CA ARG A 191 -17.76 13.62 2.09
C ARG A 191 -17.97 14.37 3.39
N GLU A 192 -18.30 13.68 4.48
CA GLU A 192 -18.51 14.27 5.80
C GLU A 192 -17.21 14.52 6.56
N HIS A 193 -16.24 13.63 6.38
CA HIS A 193 -14.93 13.65 7.04
C HIS A 193 -13.81 13.48 6.00
N PRO A 194 -13.48 14.55 5.26
CA PRO A 194 -12.48 14.45 4.19
C PRO A 194 -11.09 14.14 4.74
N VAL A 195 -10.34 13.35 3.98
CA VAL A 195 -8.92 13.09 4.19
C VAL A 195 -8.13 13.74 3.04
N ASP A 196 -6.82 13.92 3.20
CA ASP A 196 -6.01 14.58 2.17
C ASP A 196 -5.66 13.66 1.00
N LYS A 197 -5.53 12.34 1.27
CA LYS A 197 -5.25 11.35 0.24
C LYS A 197 -5.64 9.95 0.66
N VAL A 198 -6.09 9.15 -0.32
CA VAL A 198 -6.30 7.71 -0.16
C VAL A 198 -5.16 6.97 -0.87
N LEU A 199 -4.58 5.98 -0.18
CA LEU A 199 -3.49 5.13 -0.66
C LEU A 199 -4.01 3.69 -0.81
N CYS A 200 -3.78 3.07 -1.98
CA CYS A 200 -4.27 1.73 -2.29
C CYS A 200 -3.15 0.83 -2.84
N GLY A 201 -3.41 -0.47 -2.85
CA GLY A 201 -2.65 -1.50 -3.55
C GLY A 201 -3.50 -2.25 -4.57
N HIS A 202 -3.42 -3.59 -4.56
CA HIS A 202 -4.26 -4.52 -5.31
C HIS A 202 -4.04 -4.56 -6.82
N PHE A 203 -3.69 -3.45 -7.43
CA PHE A 203 -3.59 -3.30 -8.89
C PHE A 203 -2.17 -3.47 -9.42
N HIS A 204 -1.20 -3.61 -8.51
CA HIS A 204 0.22 -3.78 -8.79
C HIS A 204 0.87 -2.67 -9.63
N ARG A 205 0.10 -1.73 -10.15
CA ARG A 205 0.60 -0.63 -10.99
C ARG A 205 0.09 0.73 -10.53
N PRO A 206 0.84 1.82 -10.73
CA PRO A 206 0.38 3.14 -10.37
C PRO A 206 -0.87 3.53 -11.16
N VAL A 207 -1.96 3.80 -10.44
CA VAL A 207 -3.20 4.36 -11.00
C VAL A 207 -3.62 5.53 -10.12
N SER A 208 -4.05 6.61 -10.71
CA SER A 208 -4.55 7.80 -10.00
C SER A 208 -6.00 8.05 -10.36
N SER A 209 -6.80 8.36 -9.35
CA SER A 209 -8.22 8.70 -9.49
C SER A 209 -8.64 9.68 -8.39
N MET A 210 -9.94 9.88 -8.24
CA MET A 210 -10.53 10.67 -7.15
C MET A 210 -11.77 9.97 -6.61
N ILE A 211 -11.98 10.07 -5.29
CA ILE A 211 -13.22 9.68 -4.62
C ILE A 211 -13.73 10.85 -3.80
N SER A 212 -14.97 11.28 -4.04
CA SER A 212 -15.59 12.42 -3.33
C SER A 212 -14.72 13.70 -3.32
N GLY A 213 -13.95 13.95 -4.38
CA GLY A 213 -13.03 15.08 -4.48
C GLY A 213 -11.66 14.86 -3.83
N ILE A 214 -11.41 13.70 -3.24
CA ILE A 214 -10.16 13.33 -2.57
C ILE A 214 -9.28 12.55 -3.54
N PRO A 215 -7.98 12.91 -3.71
CA PRO A 215 -7.06 12.16 -4.55
C PRO A 215 -6.85 10.72 -4.04
N VAL A 216 -6.92 9.77 -4.96
CA VAL A 216 -6.61 8.35 -4.70
C VAL A 216 -5.39 7.94 -5.51
N GLN A 217 -4.47 7.24 -4.88
CA GLN A 217 -3.28 6.72 -5.50
C GLN A 217 -3.15 5.23 -5.23
N VAL A 218 -3.15 4.43 -6.29
CA VAL A 218 -2.72 3.03 -6.23
C VAL A 218 -1.21 2.97 -6.30
N GLY A 219 -0.61 2.19 -5.42
CA GLY A 219 0.83 1.99 -5.33
C GLY A 219 1.39 1.12 -6.46
N MET A 220 2.67 1.28 -6.71
CA MET A 220 3.44 0.35 -7.53
C MET A 220 3.83 -0.86 -6.69
N SER A 221 3.62 -2.07 -7.21
CA SER A 221 4.07 -3.29 -6.56
C SER A 221 5.57 -3.53 -6.71
N THR A 222 6.09 -4.43 -5.87
CA THR A 222 7.44 -4.98 -6.03
C THR A 222 7.47 -6.24 -6.90
N VAL A 223 6.31 -6.66 -7.43
CA VAL A 223 6.16 -7.84 -8.28
C VAL A 223 5.56 -7.47 -9.64
N GLN A 224 5.15 -8.47 -10.43
CA GLN A 224 4.55 -8.25 -11.75
C GLN A 224 3.34 -7.31 -11.66
N HIS A 225 3.18 -6.51 -12.67
CA HIS A 225 2.04 -5.62 -12.81
C HIS A 225 0.86 -6.30 -13.49
N VAL A 226 -0.33 -5.90 -13.13
CA VAL A 226 -1.53 -6.20 -13.92
C VAL A 226 -1.36 -5.63 -15.33
N GLY A 227 -1.59 -6.42 -16.34
CA GLY A 227 -1.52 -5.98 -17.74
C GLY A 227 -2.58 -4.90 -18.03
N LEU A 228 -2.15 -3.82 -18.66
CA LEU A 228 -3.07 -2.74 -19.03
C LEU A 228 -3.78 -3.09 -20.34
N ASP A 229 -4.95 -3.70 -20.24
CA ASP A 229 -5.86 -3.90 -21.36
C ASP A 229 -7.26 -3.42 -20.96
N LEU A 230 -7.69 -2.34 -21.57
CA LEU A 230 -8.98 -1.68 -21.35
C LEU A 230 -10.06 -2.15 -22.34
N SER A 231 -9.78 -3.20 -23.12
CA SER A 231 -10.74 -3.74 -24.07
C SER A 231 -11.86 -4.48 -23.33
N PRO A 232 -13.12 -4.36 -23.77
CA PRO A 232 -14.21 -5.16 -23.24
C PRO A 232 -13.91 -6.65 -23.34
N GLY A 233 -13.97 -7.36 -22.20
CA GLY A 233 -13.70 -8.80 -22.14
C GLY A 233 -12.22 -9.18 -22.20
N ALA A 234 -11.30 -8.24 -21.97
CA ALA A 234 -9.89 -8.54 -21.79
C ALA A 234 -9.68 -9.60 -20.70
N GLY A 235 -8.86 -10.59 -21.01
CA GLY A 235 -8.52 -11.67 -20.07
C GLY A 235 -7.47 -11.26 -19.04
N VAL A 236 -7.26 -12.14 -18.05
CA VAL A 236 -6.19 -12.00 -17.05
C VAL A 236 -4.83 -11.94 -17.73
N SER A 237 -4.07 -10.91 -17.42
CA SER A 237 -2.68 -10.80 -17.87
C SER A 237 -1.82 -10.10 -16.84
N LEU A 238 -0.57 -10.56 -16.72
CA LEU A 238 0.48 -9.95 -15.91
C LEU A 238 1.67 -9.61 -16.79
N ILE A 239 2.39 -8.54 -16.46
CA ILE A 239 3.55 -8.08 -17.22
C ILE A 239 4.73 -7.76 -16.30
N ASN A 240 5.93 -7.97 -16.81
CA ASN A 240 7.18 -7.65 -16.10
C ASN A 240 7.64 -6.21 -16.44
N ASP A 241 6.84 -5.22 -16.06
CA ASP A 241 7.26 -3.83 -16.08
C ASP A 241 8.21 -3.53 -14.90
N PRO A 242 9.00 -2.43 -14.94
CA PRO A 242 9.86 -2.03 -13.84
C PRO A 242 9.07 -1.87 -12.54
N VAL A 243 9.53 -2.52 -11.48
CA VAL A 243 8.87 -2.56 -10.15
C VAL A 243 9.47 -1.54 -9.20
N GLY A 244 8.75 -1.26 -8.09
CA GLY A 244 9.21 -0.25 -7.15
C GLY A 244 8.27 -0.02 -5.98
N TYR A 245 8.32 1.20 -5.45
CA TYR A 245 7.48 1.67 -4.37
C TYR A 245 7.18 3.17 -4.51
N GLN A 246 6.33 3.69 -3.66
CA GLN A 246 6.02 5.12 -3.69
C GLN A 246 6.54 5.83 -2.44
N ILE A 247 6.90 7.11 -2.63
CA ILE A 247 7.27 8.03 -1.58
C ILE A 247 6.28 9.19 -1.60
N HIS A 248 5.59 9.40 -0.49
CA HIS A 248 4.71 10.52 -0.26
C HIS A 248 5.45 11.58 0.54
N ARG A 249 5.78 12.70 -0.14
CA ARG A 249 6.40 13.87 0.48
C ARG A 249 5.31 14.79 0.99
N ILE A 250 5.31 15.04 2.29
CA ILE A 250 4.34 15.87 2.97
C ILE A 250 5.03 17.14 3.46
N ALA A 251 4.46 18.30 3.11
CA ALA A 251 4.95 19.61 3.53
C ALA A 251 3.78 20.58 3.70
N GLY A 252 3.49 20.97 4.93
CA GLY A 252 2.23 21.66 5.26
C GLY A 252 1.04 20.76 4.89
N SER A 253 0.08 21.29 4.14
CA SER A 253 -1.08 20.54 3.62
C SER A 253 -0.82 19.83 2.29
N SER A 254 0.39 19.94 1.72
CA SER A 254 0.69 19.36 0.40
C SER A 254 1.18 17.91 0.53
N VAL A 255 0.59 17.01 -0.27
CA VAL A 255 1.02 15.61 -0.41
C VAL A 255 1.42 15.34 -1.85
N VAL A 256 2.73 15.22 -2.10
CA VAL A 256 3.29 14.89 -3.41
C VAL A 256 3.76 13.45 -3.43
N THR A 257 3.31 12.67 -4.41
CA THR A 257 3.71 11.27 -4.55
C THR A 257 4.74 11.11 -5.66
N HIS A 258 5.84 10.45 -5.34
CA HIS A 258 6.88 10.04 -6.27
C HIS A 258 6.91 8.51 -6.37
N THR A 259 7.18 8.00 -7.56
CA THR A 259 7.46 6.58 -7.78
C THR A 259 8.96 6.35 -7.79
N ARG A 260 9.43 5.39 -7.01
CA ARG A 260 10.81 4.93 -6.95
C ARG A 260 10.92 3.55 -7.56
N TYR A 261 11.64 3.43 -8.65
CA TYR A 261 11.95 2.15 -9.27
C TYR A 261 13.15 1.51 -8.57
N ILE A 262 13.07 0.20 -8.30
CA ILE A 262 14.13 -0.58 -7.62
C ILE A 262 14.95 -1.44 -8.57
N GLU A 263 14.53 -1.56 -9.83
CA GLU A 263 15.28 -2.37 -10.80
C GLU A 263 16.64 -1.77 -11.11
N THR A 264 17.61 -2.66 -11.25
CA THR A 264 19.02 -2.33 -11.45
C THR A 264 19.27 -1.70 -12.80
N GLY A 265 20.22 -0.79 -12.88
CA GLY A 265 20.62 -0.08 -14.09
C GLY A 265 20.39 1.43 -14.01
N HIS A 266 19.83 1.93 -12.91
CA HIS A 266 19.72 3.37 -12.69
C HIS A 266 21.10 3.99 -12.55
N ARG A 267 21.46 4.82 -13.48
CA ARG A 267 22.65 5.66 -13.38
C ARG A 267 22.23 7.09 -13.11
N ARG A 268 22.67 7.64 -11.98
CA ARG A 268 22.54 9.08 -11.73
C ARG A 268 23.40 9.81 -12.78
N ILE A 269 22.75 10.63 -13.58
CA ILE A 269 23.43 11.52 -14.54
C ILE A 269 23.36 12.92 -13.95
N ILE A 270 24.52 13.54 -13.76
CA ILE A 270 24.64 14.95 -13.40
C ILE A 270 25.02 15.66 -14.69
N PRO A 271 24.12 16.45 -15.29
CA PRO A 271 24.41 17.16 -16.51
C PRO A 271 25.42 18.28 -16.23
N THR A 272 26.21 18.66 -17.24
CA THR A 272 27.28 19.68 -17.10
C THR A 272 26.77 21.08 -16.73
N TRP A 273 25.49 21.35 -16.94
CA TRP A 273 24.83 22.60 -16.57
C TRP A 273 24.25 22.59 -15.14
N ALA A 274 24.40 21.48 -14.39
CA ALA A 274 23.84 21.36 -13.04
C ALA A 274 24.49 22.28 -12.01
N ASP A 275 25.71 22.75 -12.29
CA ASP A 275 26.44 23.69 -11.41
C ASP A 275 25.91 25.13 -11.56
N ASP A 276 25.01 25.40 -12.49
CA ASP A 276 24.40 26.72 -12.73
C ASP A 276 23.13 26.95 -11.89
N PHE A 277 22.72 25.96 -11.07
CA PHE A 277 21.58 25.97 -10.17
C PHE A 277 22.03 25.66 -8.72
#